data_4fe9d77015674f3bbb7fcde9a96810a4
#
_entry.id   4fe9d77015674f3bbb7fcde9a96810a4
#
_cell.length_a   1.000
_cell.length_b   1.000
_cell.length_c   1.000
_cell.angle_alpha   90.00
_cell.angle_beta   90.00
_cell.angle_gamma   90.00
#
_symmetry.space_group_name_H-M   'P 1'
#
loop_
_entity.id
_entity.type
_entity.pdbx_description
1 polymer ?
#
loop_
_entity_poly.entity_id
_entity_poly.type
_entity_poly.pdbx_seq_one_letter_code
_entity_poly.pdbx_strand_id
1 'polypeptide(L)'
;MKELITIWVIATGCVAIHEFSHALAVKLFGQNITKIQIGKLEVLDFSKISMGLLPFSGSVKFKIEHSLSTTKQIIIYIVGPLATGILLLFCFYYQFLYRNAVIAILITQLFFSIFGEKSDISQIVLLIRRTK
;
A
#
# COMPACT_ATOMS: atom_id res chain seq x y z
N MET A 1 -20.78 -17.02 5.56
CA MET A 1 -20.90 -15.55 5.47
C MET A 1 -19.99 -14.81 6.44
N LYS A 2 -19.98 -15.16 7.74
CA LYS A 2 -19.10 -14.51 8.73
C LYS A 2 -17.62 -14.60 8.37
N GLU A 3 -17.15 -15.74 7.87
CA GLU A 3 -15.75 -15.95 7.47
C GLU A 3 -15.34 -15.05 6.29
N LEU A 4 -16.20 -14.91 5.28
CA LEU A 4 -15.94 -14.03 4.13
C LEU A 4 -15.81 -12.57 4.54
N ILE A 5 -16.70 -12.11 5.45
CA ILE A 5 -16.62 -10.75 6.00
C ILE A 5 -15.32 -10.58 6.78
N THR A 6 -14.93 -11.56 7.59
CA THR A 6 -13.68 -11.51 8.36
C THR A 6 -12.46 -11.44 7.44
N ILE A 7 -12.41 -12.28 6.41
CA ILE A 7 -11.31 -12.25 5.42
C ILE A 7 -11.27 -10.90 4.68
N TRP A 8 -12.44 -10.37 4.31
CA TRP A 8 -12.54 -9.07 3.66
C TRP A 8 -12.01 -7.94 4.55
N VAL A 9 -12.39 -7.92 5.84
CA VAL A 9 -11.91 -6.93 6.82
C VAL A 9 -10.40 -7.04 6.98
N ILE A 10 -9.86 -8.25 7.09
CA ILE A 10 -8.41 -8.49 7.20
C ILE A 10 -7.70 -8.00 5.94
N ALA A 11 -8.21 -8.33 4.76
CA ALA A 11 -7.63 -7.89 3.49
C ALA A 11 -7.61 -6.36 3.38
N THR A 12 -8.71 -5.72 3.73
CA THR A 12 -8.80 -4.24 3.79
C THR A 12 -7.78 -3.66 4.76
N GLY A 13 -7.62 -4.28 5.93
CA GLY A 13 -6.60 -3.90 6.92
C GLY A 13 -5.16 -4.01 6.39
N CYS A 14 -4.83 -5.10 5.69
CA CYS A 14 -3.52 -5.28 5.07
C CYS A 14 -3.23 -4.20 4.01
N VAL A 15 -4.21 -3.90 3.15
CA VAL A 15 -4.08 -2.82 2.16
C VAL A 15 -3.95 -1.47 2.86
N ALA A 16 -4.73 -1.21 3.90
CA ALA A 16 -4.65 0.02 4.67
C ALA A 16 -3.25 0.24 5.27
N ILE A 17 -2.65 -0.77 5.87
CA ILE A 17 -1.30 -0.68 6.45
C ILE A 17 -0.27 -0.34 5.35
N HIS A 18 -0.37 -0.97 4.19
CA HIS A 18 0.49 -0.68 3.04
C HIS A 18 0.37 0.79 2.61
N GLU A 19 -0.85 1.27 2.36
CA GLU A 19 -1.09 2.64 1.91
C GLU A 19 -0.75 3.69 2.98
N PHE A 20 -1.04 3.42 4.25
CA PHE A 20 -0.65 4.31 5.34
C PHE A 20 0.87 4.40 5.52
N SER A 21 1.62 3.36 5.19
CA SER A 21 3.09 3.41 5.17
C SER A 21 3.61 4.40 4.14
N HIS A 22 3.04 4.40 2.91
CA HIS A 22 3.33 5.43 1.90
C HIS A 22 2.94 6.83 2.40
N ALA A 23 1.73 6.96 2.94
CA ALA A 23 1.22 8.24 3.44
C ALA A 23 2.10 8.81 4.56
N LEU A 24 2.58 7.96 5.47
CA LEU A 24 3.48 8.35 6.53
C LEU A 24 4.80 8.89 5.96
N ALA A 25 5.41 8.21 5.00
CA ALA A 25 6.64 8.66 4.36
C ALA A 25 6.44 10.00 3.62
N VAL A 26 5.33 10.14 2.89
CA VAL A 26 4.96 11.41 2.22
C VAL A 26 4.90 12.54 3.24
N LYS A 27 4.26 12.32 4.38
CA LYS A 27 4.11 13.33 5.43
C LYS A 27 5.42 13.64 6.15
N LEU A 28 6.25 12.64 6.42
CA LEU A 28 7.58 12.82 7.01
C LEU A 28 8.52 13.65 6.12
N PHE A 29 8.33 13.58 4.80
CA PHE A 29 9.07 14.42 3.85
C PHE A 29 8.41 15.78 3.57
N GLY A 30 7.43 16.19 4.39
CA GLY A 30 6.82 17.52 4.32
C GLY A 30 5.89 17.73 3.13
N GLN A 31 5.37 16.66 2.52
CA GLN A 31 4.44 16.76 1.41
C GLN A 31 2.99 16.63 1.86
N ASN A 32 2.07 17.26 1.13
CA ASN A 32 0.65 17.22 1.45
C ASN A 32 -0.06 16.05 0.74
N ILE A 33 -0.72 15.20 1.55
CA ILE A 33 -1.56 14.12 1.06
C ILE A 33 -2.90 14.71 0.59
N THR A 34 -3.26 14.42 -0.64
CA THR A 34 -4.54 14.85 -1.23
C THR A 34 -5.62 13.79 -1.06
N LYS A 35 -5.29 12.52 -1.26
CA LYS A 35 -6.24 11.40 -1.10
C LYS A 35 -5.51 10.09 -0.81
N ILE A 36 -6.05 9.29 0.11
CA ILE A 36 -5.64 7.90 0.35
C ILE A 36 -6.82 7.04 -0.08
N GLN A 37 -6.58 6.13 -1.02
CA GLN A 37 -7.57 5.18 -1.49
C GLN A 37 -7.20 3.78 -1.02
N ILE A 38 -8.10 3.12 -0.29
CA ILE A 38 -7.94 1.75 0.20
C ILE A 38 -8.93 0.87 -0.58
N GLY A 39 -8.41 0.01 -1.44
CA GLY A 39 -9.25 -0.84 -2.30
C GLY A 39 -9.71 -0.16 -3.59
N LYS A 40 -10.27 -0.96 -4.49
CA LYS A 40 -10.90 -0.50 -5.75
C LYS A 40 -12.41 -0.49 -5.64
N LEU A 41 -13.10 0.18 -6.58
CA LEU A 41 -14.54 0.42 -6.58
C LEU A 41 -14.95 1.17 -5.30
N GLU A 42 -14.74 2.47 -5.31
CA GLU A 42 -15.06 3.36 -4.16
C GLU A 42 -16.52 3.21 -3.76
N VAL A 43 -16.75 2.87 -2.48
CA VAL A 43 -18.06 2.76 -1.86
C VAL A 43 -18.25 3.83 -0.79
N LEU A 44 -17.16 4.13 -0.06
CA LEU A 44 -17.15 5.16 0.97
C LEU A 44 -16.08 6.20 0.65
N ASP A 45 -16.45 7.47 0.65
CA ASP A 45 -15.56 8.60 0.45
C ASP A 45 -15.65 9.59 1.62
N PHE A 46 -14.56 9.70 2.37
CA PHE A 46 -14.41 10.58 3.52
C PHE A 46 -13.41 11.70 3.20
N SER A 47 -13.68 12.50 2.16
CA SER A 47 -12.84 13.63 1.77
C SER A 47 -11.39 13.25 1.41
N LYS A 48 -10.57 12.86 2.39
CA LYS A 48 -9.15 12.48 2.18
C LYS A 48 -8.90 10.97 2.16
N ILE A 49 -9.85 10.17 2.61
CA ILE A 49 -9.74 8.71 2.64
C ILE A 49 -10.95 8.13 1.93
N SER A 50 -10.73 7.28 0.94
CA SER A 50 -11.79 6.50 0.32
C SER A 50 -11.55 5.01 0.49
N MET A 51 -12.64 4.27 0.68
CA MET A 51 -12.61 2.81 0.82
C MET A 51 -13.39 2.17 -0.32
N GLY A 52 -12.78 1.18 -0.94
CA GLY A 52 -13.36 0.41 -2.03
C GLY A 52 -13.85 -0.97 -1.60
N LEU A 53 -14.73 -1.55 -2.38
CA LEU A 53 -15.29 -2.87 -2.15
C LEU A 53 -14.23 -3.98 -2.33
N LEU A 54 -13.28 -3.79 -3.25
CA LEU A 54 -12.27 -4.78 -3.59
C LEU A 54 -10.92 -4.45 -2.93
N PRO A 55 -10.52 -5.16 -1.84
CA PRO A 55 -9.32 -4.86 -1.08
C PRO A 55 -8.05 -5.49 -1.70
N PHE A 56 -7.82 -5.28 -3.00
CA PHE A 56 -6.65 -5.86 -3.69
C PHE A 56 -5.53 -4.85 -3.94
N SER A 57 -5.84 -3.57 -3.96
CA SER A 57 -4.85 -2.51 -4.16
C SER A 57 -5.38 -1.18 -3.63
N GLY A 58 -4.47 -0.26 -3.34
CA GLY A 58 -4.81 1.10 -2.96
C GLY A 58 -3.95 2.10 -3.71
N SER A 59 -4.00 3.34 -3.30
CA SER A 59 -3.10 4.39 -3.78
C SER A 59 -3.09 5.59 -2.84
N VAL A 60 -1.92 6.21 -2.72
CA VAL A 60 -1.76 7.50 -2.04
C VAL A 60 -1.49 8.57 -3.09
N LYS A 61 -2.39 9.54 -3.18
CA LYS A 61 -2.20 10.74 -4.00
C LYS A 61 -1.67 11.87 -3.13
N PHE A 62 -0.59 12.49 -3.55
CA PHE A 62 0.01 13.61 -2.83
C PHE A 62 0.43 14.71 -3.80
N LYS A 63 0.48 15.95 -3.30
CA LYS A 63 0.94 17.10 -4.06
C LYS A 63 2.37 17.42 -3.65
N ILE A 64 3.26 17.47 -4.62
CA ILE A 64 4.64 17.89 -4.39
C ILE A 64 4.66 19.41 -4.26
N GLU A 65 4.83 19.91 -3.05
CA GLU A 65 4.93 21.35 -2.77
C GLU A 65 6.39 21.85 -2.80
N HIS A 66 7.32 20.94 -2.47
CA HIS A 66 8.74 21.22 -2.52
C HIS A 66 9.45 20.14 -3.37
N SER A 67 10.52 20.51 -4.05
CA SER A 67 11.31 19.56 -4.86
C SER A 67 11.78 18.38 -3.99
N LEU A 68 11.27 17.19 -4.27
CA LEU A 68 11.72 15.96 -3.63
C LEU A 68 12.92 15.41 -4.37
N SER A 69 14.00 15.11 -3.65
CA SER A 69 15.13 14.36 -4.23
C SER A 69 14.65 12.97 -4.66
N THR A 70 15.28 12.42 -5.69
CA THR A 70 14.99 11.07 -6.19
C THR A 70 15.04 10.02 -5.09
N THR A 71 16.00 10.12 -4.16
CA THR A 71 16.11 9.22 -3.02
C THR A 71 14.85 9.23 -2.14
N LYS A 72 14.32 10.42 -1.81
CA LYS A 72 13.09 10.54 -1.01
C LYS A 72 11.88 9.94 -1.74
N GLN A 73 11.79 10.13 -3.05
CA GLN A 73 10.73 9.53 -3.85
C GLN A 73 10.83 8.00 -3.86
N ILE A 74 12.03 7.43 -3.99
CA ILE A 74 12.26 5.98 -3.89
C ILE A 74 11.82 5.45 -2.52
N ILE A 75 12.18 6.15 -1.44
CA ILE A 75 11.76 5.76 -0.08
C ILE A 75 10.23 5.73 0.03
N ILE A 76 9.51 6.73 -0.49
CA ILE A 76 8.05 6.76 -0.48
C ILE A 76 7.48 5.50 -1.15
N TYR A 77 8.02 5.07 -2.30
CA TYR A 77 7.51 3.90 -3.00
C TYR A 77 7.91 2.57 -2.36
N ILE A 78 9.05 2.49 -1.67
CA ILE A 78 9.52 1.21 -1.12
C ILE A 78 8.89 0.87 0.26
N VAL A 79 8.44 1.87 1.02
CA VAL A 79 7.94 1.63 2.39
C VAL A 79 6.65 0.81 2.44
N GLY A 80 5.78 0.91 1.43
CA GLY A 80 4.56 0.08 1.34
C GLY A 80 4.89 -1.41 1.18
N PRO A 81 5.62 -1.81 0.11
CA PRO A 81 6.09 -3.19 -0.03
C PRO A 81 6.89 -3.69 1.16
N LEU A 82 7.73 -2.84 1.77
CA LEU A 82 8.50 -3.18 2.96
C LEU A 82 7.59 -3.50 4.16
N ALA A 83 6.59 -2.67 4.43
CA ALA A 83 5.61 -2.90 5.49
C ALA A 83 4.85 -4.20 5.27
N THR A 84 4.43 -4.49 4.04
CA THR A 84 3.76 -5.74 3.67
C THR A 84 4.70 -6.95 3.88
N GLY A 85 5.98 -6.82 3.52
CA GLY A 85 6.99 -7.85 3.76
C GLY A 85 7.21 -8.13 5.24
N ILE A 86 7.26 -7.11 6.08
CA ILE A 86 7.37 -7.25 7.55
C ILE A 86 6.14 -7.97 8.11
N LEU A 87 4.93 -7.59 7.68
CA LEU A 87 3.70 -8.29 8.08
C LEU A 87 3.72 -9.76 7.66
N LEU A 88 4.21 -10.06 6.46
CA LEU A 88 4.33 -11.43 5.97
C LEU A 88 5.28 -12.25 6.84
N LEU A 89 6.45 -11.70 7.20
CA LEU A 89 7.39 -12.35 8.11
C LEU A 89 6.75 -12.60 9.48
N PHE A 90 6.00 -11.62 10.01
CA PHE A 90 5.25 -11.78 11.25
C PHE A 90 4.25 -12.95 11.14
N CYS A 91 3.51 -13.07 10.05
CA CYS A 91 2.57 -14.17 9.81
C CYS A 91 3.27 -15.54 9.73
N PHE A 92 4.51 -15.61 9.25
CA PHE A 92 5.27 -16.86 9.27
C PHE A 92 5.71 -17.26 10.67
N TYR A 93 6.03 -16.29 11.51
CA TYR A 93 6.53 -16.55 12.85
C TYR A 93 5.41 -16.87 13.86
N TYR A 94 4.27 -16.18 13.78
CA TYR A 94 3.15 -16.36 14.69
C TYR A 94 2.04 -17.21 14.11
N GLN A 95 1.45 -18.08 14.95
CA GLN A 95 0.26 -18.87 14.58
C GLN A 95 -1.00 -18.17 15.13
N PHE A 96 -1.96 -17.92 14.25
CA PHE A 96 -3.23 -17.31 14.58
C PHE A 96 -4.34 -17.78 13.63
N LEU A 97 -5.58 -17.53 14.02
CA LEU A 97 -6.74 -17.85 13.19
C LEU A 97 -6.65 -17.11 11.83
N TYR A 98 -6.99 -17.80 10.74
CA TYR A 98 -6.90 -17.28 9.34
C TYR A 98 -5.50 -16.95 8.82
N ARG A 99 -4.44 -17.40 9.49
CA ARG A 99 -3.04 -17.13 9.09
C ARG A 99 -2.78 -17.38 7.61
N ASN A 100 -3.21 -18.55 7.07
CA ASN A 100 -2.96 -18.91 5.67
C ASN A 100 -3.68 -17.96 4.71
N ALA A 101 -4.89 -17.51 5.03
CA ALA A 101 -5.62 -16.52 4.24
C ALA A 101 -4.89 -15.18 4.25
N VAL A 102 -4.39 -14.73 5.40
CA VAL A 102 -3.61 -13.50 5.53
C VAL A 102 -2.31 -13.59 4.73
N ILE A 103 -1.59 -14.71 4.80
CA ILE A 103 -0.37 -14.94 4.00
C ILE A 103 -0.69 -14.85 2.50
N ALA A 104 -1.75 -15.48 2.03
CA ALA A 104 -2.17 -15.42 0.63
C ALA A 104 -2.49 -13.99 0.18
N ILE A 105 -3.20 -13.22 1.03
CA ILE A 105 -3.50 -11.80 0.77
C ILE A 105 -2.22 -10.97 0.67
N LEU A 106 -1.29 -11.12 1.62
CA LEU A 106 -0.04 -10.35 1.64
C LEU A 106 0.86 -10.70 0.45
N ILE A 107 0.94 -11.97 0.06
CA ILE A 107 1.69 -12.40 -1.14
C ILE A 107 1.07 -11.78 -2.39
N THR A 108 -0.26 -11.81 -2.52
CA THR A 108 -0.98 -11.20 -3.64
C THR A 108 -0.72 -9.69 -3.70
N GLN A 109 -0.75 -9.01 -2.57
CA GLN A 109 -0.47 -7.58 -2.46
C GLN A 109 0.96 -7.25 -2.87
N LEU A 110 1.96 -8.02 -2.40
CA LEU A 110 3.36 -7.87 -2.83
C LEU A 110 3.50 -8.11 -4.34
N PHE A 111 2.83 -9.10 -4.88
CA PHE A 111 2.83 -9.35 -6.31
C PHE A 111 2.36 -8.13 -7.10
N PHE A 112 1.23 -7.51 -6.71
CA PHE A 112 0.73 -6.30 -7.36
C PHE A 112 1.61 -5.07 -7.13
N SER A 113 2.35 -4.98 -6.02
CA SER A 113 3.32 -3.91 -5.78
C SER A 113 4.58 -4.03 -6.65
N ILE A 114 4.89 -5.24 -7.13
CA ILE A 114 6.06 -5.50 -7.99
C ILE A 114 5.67 -5.45 -9.46
N PHE A 115 4.57 -6.12 -9.82
CA PHE A 115 4.14 -6.31 -11.20
C PHE A 115 2.95 -5.39 -11.52
N GLY A 116 3.11 -4.58 -12.57
CA GLY A 116 2.09 -3.66 -13.06
C GLY A 116 2.68 -2.33 -13.52
N GLU A 117 2.02 -1.69 -14.47
CA GLU A 117 2.51 -0.42 -15.06
C GLU A 117 2.57 0.73 -14.04
N LYS A 118 1.72 0.68 -13.01
CA LYS A 118 1.64 1.69 -11.92
C LYS A 118 2.04 1.11 -10.57
N SER A 119 2.77 -0.01 -10.54
CA SER A 119 3.26 -0.61 -9.30
C SER A 119 4.35 0.24 -8.66
N ASP A 120 4.56 0.09 -7.35
CA ASP A 120 5.58 0.85 -6.62
C ASP A 120 6.97 0.63 -7.20
N ILE A 121 7.30 -0.61 -7.55
CA ILE A 121 8.60 -0.94 -8.15
C ILE A 121 8.74 -0.35 -9.56
N SER A 122 7.68 -0.32 -10.36
CA SER A 122 7.74 0.32 -11.68
C SER A 122 8.02 1.83 -11.59
N GLN A 123 7.46 2.50 -10.57
CA GLN A 123 7.73 3.91 -10.30
C GLN A 123 9.20 4.13 -9.89
N ILE A 124 9.76 3.26 -9.05
CA ILE A 124 11.18 3.31 -8.67
C ILE A 124 12.08 3.16 -9.90
N VAL A 125 11.80 2.19 -10.76
CA VAL A 125 12.57 1.98 -12.01
C VAL A 125 12.51 3.20 -12.92
N LEU A 126 11.34 3.82 -13.07
CA LEU A 126 11.18 5.05 -13.86
C LEU A 126 11.98 6.22 -13.27
N LEU A 127 12.00 6.37 -11.95
CA LEU A 127 12.78 7.41 -11.27
C LEU A 127 14.29 7.23 -11.51
N ILE A 128 14.81 6.00 -11.39
CA ILE A 128 16.21 5.69 -11.62
C ILE A 128 16.61 5.96 -13.08
N ARG A 129 15.73 5.64 -14.03
CA ARG A 129 15.99 5.90 -15.46
C ARG A 129 16.04 7.40 -15.81
N ARG A 130 15.29 8.24 -15.10
CA ARG A 130 15.27 9.70 -15.31
C ARG A 130 16.50 10.42 -14.75
N THR A 131 17.25 9.77 -13.86
CA THR A 131 18.43 10.35 -13.20
C THR A 131 19.74 9.97 -13.89
N LYS A 132 19.69 9.11 -14.89
CA LYS A 132 20.81 8.81 -15.83
C LYS A 132 20.68 9.63 -17.10
#